data_477170af5ebc080e3af6075a5a188391
#
_entry.id   477170af5ebc080e3af6075a5a188391
#
_cell.length_a   1.000
_cell.length_b   1.000
_cell.length_c   1.000
_cell.angle_alpha   90.00
_cell.angle_beta   90.00
_cell.angle_gamma   90.00
#
_symmetry.space_group_name_H-M   'P 1'
#
loop_
_entity.id
_entity.type
_entity.pdbx_description
1 polymer ?
#
loop_
_entity_poly.entity_id
_entity_poly.type
_entity_poly.pdbx_seq_one_letter_code
_entity_poly.pdbx_strand_id
1 'polypeptide(L)'
;SQIAEGFAREAGWQAFSAGTKPEVEVNPFAVTVMAEIGIDISHHIPQSVNEFLNEDFELVATVCDNAQKSCPVFTGNCEHIIHHGFPDPANATGSDYEITEVYRQVRDAIQVWVTELRKFKFL
;
A
#
# COMPACT_ATOMS: atom_id res chain seq x y z
N SER A 1 -1.76 1.62 -1.34
CA SER A 1 -1.70 0.59 -0.28
C SER A 1 -1.76 -0.84 -0.81
N GLN A 2 -2.49 -1.11 -1.88
CA GLN A 2 -2.55 -2.47 -2.46
C GLN A 2 -1.20 -2.94 -2.99
N ILE A 3 -0.42 -2.05 -3.56
CA ILE A 3 0.94 -2.35 -4.02
C ILE A 3 1.82 -2.74 -2.83
N ALA A 4 1.74 -1.96 -1.75
CA ALA A 4 2.51 -2.24 -0.53
C ALA A 4 2.12 -3.58 0.08
N GLU A 5 0.82 -3.91 0.12
CA GLU A 5 0.35 -5.21 0.58
C GLU A 5 0.94 -6.34 -0.26
N GLY A 6 0.97 -6.19 -1.59
CA GLY A 6 1.54 -7.18 -2.49
C GLY A 6 3.00 -7.47 -2.18
N PHE A 7 3.81 -6.44 -2.01
CA PHE A 7 5.22 -6.60 -1.65
C PHE A 7 5.41 -7.20 -0.25
N ALA A 8 4.60 -6.76 0.71
CA ALA A 8 4.70 -7.26 2.08
C ALA A 8 4.39 -8.75 2.15
N ARG A 9 3.35 -9.21 1.45
CA ARG A 9 3.02 -10.64 1.37
C ARG A 9 4.14 -11.45 0.73
N GLU A 10 4.72 -10.93 -0.33
CA GLU A 10 5.84 -11.56 -1.02
C GLU A 10 7.07 -11.65 -0.11
N ALA A 11 7.24 -10.68 0.79
CA ALA A 11 8.33 -10.68 1.77
C ALA A 11 8.06 -11.57 2.99
N GLY A 12 6.90 -12.22 3.06
CA GLY A 12 6.56 -13.14 4.13
C GLY A 12 5.70 -12.58 5.24
N TRP A 13 5.26 -11.31 5.14
CA TRP A 13 4.35 -10.73 6.13
C TRP A 13 2.93 -11.26 5.94
N GLN A 14 2.22 -11.42 7.03
CA GLN A 14 0.77 -11.57 7.00
C GLN A 14 0.20 -10.15 6.87
N ALA A 15 0.09 -9.68 5.64
CA ALA A 15 -0.17 -8.28 5.33
C ALA A 15 -1.63 -8.03 4.96
N PHE A 16 -2.11 -6.87 5.40
CA PHE A 16 -3.43 -6.35 5.06
C PHE A 16 -3.27 -4.90 4.63
N SER A 17 -4.15 -4.42 3.77
CA SER A 17 -4.21 -3.00 3.43
C SER A 17 -5.63 -2.50 3.57
N ALA A 18 -5.76 -1.22 3.90
CA ALA A 18 -7.06 -0.59 4.11
C ALA A 18 -7.00 0.90 3.81
N GLY A 19 -8.15 1.48 3.55
CA GLY A 19 -8.30 2.91 3.31
C GLY A 19 -9.53 3.47 4.00
N THR A 20 -9.64 4.80 4.04
CA THR A 20 -10.82 5.49 4.58
C THR A 20 -11.98 5.49 3.59
N LYS A 21 -11.67 5.48 2.29
CA LYS A 21 -12.64 5.43 1.19
C LYS A 21 -12.18 4.39 0.19
N PRO A 22 -12.33 3.09 0.51
CA PRO A 22 -11.83 2.04 -0.38
C PRO A 22 -12.58 2.05 -1.69
N GLU A 23 -11.85 1.80 -2.78
CA GLU A 23 -12.44 1.56 -4.08
C GLU A 23 -13.19 0.21 -4.08
N VAL A 24 -14.04 0.00 -5.08
CA VAL A 24 -14.77 -1.26 -5.22
C VAL A 24 -13.81 -2.39 -5.60
N GLU A 25 -12.80 -2.07 -6.40
CA GLU A 25 -11.81 -3.05 -6.85
C GLU A 25 -10.43 -2.42 -6.95
N VAL A 26 -9.41 -3.26 -7.03
CA VAL A 26 -8.03 -2.80 -7.18
C VAL A 26 -7.87 -2.07 -8.51
N ASN A 27 -7.13 -0.96 -8.49
CA ASN A 27 -6.88 -0.16 -9.68
C ASN A 27 -6.18 -1.00 -10.76
N PRO A 28 -6.69 -1.02 -12.00
CA PRO A 28 -6.12 -1.82 -13.09
C PRO A 28 -4.67 -1.49 -13.41
N PHE A 29 -4.25 -0.23 -13.29
CA PHE A 29 -2.84 0.15 -13.51
C PHE A 29 -1.94 -0.49 -12.45
N ALA A 30 -2.38 -0.54 -11.19
CA ALA A 30 -1.63 -1.20 -10.14
C ALA A 30 -1.50 -2.71 -10.42
N VAL A 31 -2.59 -3.35 -10.84
CA VAL A 31 -2.55 -4.77 -11.22
C VAL A 31 -1.55 -5.01 -12.34
N THR A 32 -1.56 -4.16 -13.38
CA THR A 32 -0.66 -4.28 -14.52
C THR A 32 0.80 -4.18 -14.12
N VAL A 33 1.17 -3.14 -13.35
CA VAL A 33 2.59 -2.94 -13.02
C VAL A 33 3.10 -3.97 -12.01
N MET A 34 2.25 -4.51 -11.16
CA MET A 34 2.65 -5.58 -10.26
C MET A 34 2.81 -6.90 -11.02
N ALA A 35 1.95 -7.17 -11.99
CA ALA A 35 2.09 -8.35 -12.85
C ALA A 35 3.39 -8.36 -13.62
N GLU A 36 3.89 -7.18 -14.02
CA GLU A 36 5.18 -7.05 -14.73
C GLU A 36 6.35 -7.67 -13.95
N ILE A 37 6.25 -7.67 -12.64
CA ILE A 37 7.31 -8.21 -11.76
C ILE A 37 6.89 -9.50 -11.07
N GLY A 38 5.85 -10.15 -11.59
CA GLY A 38 5.42 -11.48 -11.14
C GLY A 38 4.56 -11.52 -9.89
N ILE A 39 3.98 -10.38 -9.49
CA ILE A 39 3.10 -10.31 -8.31
C ILE A 39 1.67 -10.06 -8.78
N ASP A 40 0.77 -10.98 -8.47
CA ASP A 40 -0.64 -10.87 -8.82
C ASP A 40 -1.42 -10.28 -7.64
N ILE A 41 -1.94 -9.07 -7.82
CA ILE A 41 -2.83 -8.43 -6.85
C ILE A 41 -4.25 -8.28 -7.38
N SER A 42 -4.57 -8.92 -8.51
CA SER A 42 -5.88 -8.79 -9.16
C SER A 42 -7.03 -9.31 -8.29
N HIS A 43 -6.73 -10.24 -7.38
CA HIS A 43 -7.72 -10.85 -6.49
C HIS A 43 -7.89 -10.09 -5.16
N HIS A 44 -7.08 -9.06 -4.90
CA HIS A 44 -7.20 -8.27 -3.68
C HIS A 44 -8.54 -7.52 -3.67
N ILE A 45 -9.14 -7.41 -2.49
CA ILE A 45 -10.37 -6.66 -2.29
C ILE A 45 -10.05 -5.46 -1.41
N PRO A 46 -10.26 -4.22 -1.90
CA PRO A 46 -10.06 -3.04 -1.07
C PRO A 46 -10.97 -3.08 0.16
N GLN A 47 -10.42 -2.74 1.31
CA GLN A 47 -11.10 -2.83 2.60
C GLN A 47 -11.06 -1.49 3.32
N SER A 48 -12.06 -1.27 4.20
CA SER A 48 -12.09 -0.10 5.06
C SER A 48 -11.20 -0.32 6.28
N VAL A 49 -10.51 0.73 6.72
CA VAL A 49 -9.72 0.69 7.95
C VAL A 49 -10.59 0.34 9.17
N ASN A 50 -11.88 0.64 9.12
CA ASN A 50 -12.80 0.30 10.20
C ASN A 50 -12.90 -1.21 10.47
N GLU A 51 -12.61 -2.04 9.47
CA GLU A 51 -12.66 -3.49 9.63
C GLU A 51 -11.51 -4.02 10.47
N PHE A 52 -10.48 -3.22 10.71
CA PHE A 52 -9.26 -3.63 11.42
C PHE A 52 -9.08 -3.00 12.78
N LEU A 53 -9.98 -2.10 13.21
CA LEU A 53 -9.81 -1.35 14.47
C LEU A 53 -9.85 -2.23 15.72
N ASN A 54 -10.44 -3.41 15.64
CA ASN A 54 -10.54 -4.34 16.77
C ASN A 54 -9.50 -5.46 16.72
N GLU A 55 -8.57 -5.42 15.77
CA GLU A 55 -7.53 -6.43 15.62
C GLU A 55 -6.20 -5.89 16.13
N ASP A 56 -5.32 -6.81 16.54
CA ASP A 56 -3.98 -6.48 17.02
C ASP A 56 -2.97 -6.66 15.88
N PHE A 57 -2.09 -5.68 15.71
CA PHE A 57 -1.04 -5.72 14.70
C PHE A 57 0.34 -5.51 15.32
N GLU A 58 1.35 -6.15 14.77
CA GLU A 58 2.73 -5.88 15.12
C GLU A 58 3.17 -4.53 14.56
N LEU A 59 2.80 -4.25 13.31
CA LEU A 59 3.21 -3.04 12.61
C LEU A 59 2.02 -2.48 11.82
N VAL A 60 1.78 -1.20 12.01
CA VAL A 60 0.87 -0.43 11.17
C VAL A 60 1.69 0.64 10.44
N ALA A 61 1.57 0.66 9.12
CA ALA A 61 2.25 1.65 8.29
C ALA A 61 1.21 2.48 7.55
N THR A 62 1.30 3.79 7.68
CA THR A 62 0.50 4.72 6.89
C THR A 62 1.33 5.20 5.71
N VAL A 63 0.75 5.16 4.51
CA VAL A 63 1.47 5.42 3.26
C VAL A 63 0.89 6.56 2.44
N CYS A 64 -0.09 7.29 2.98
CA CYS A 64 -0.66 8.43 2.29
C CYS A 64 0.33 9.59 2.23
N ASP A 65 0.21 10.42 1.19
CA ASP A 65 1.03 11.60 1.02
C ASP A 65 0.74 12.61 2.16
N ASN A 66 1.79 13.12 2.80
CA ASN A 66 1.69 14.10 3.87
C ASN A 66 0.98 15.40 3.46
N ALA A 67 0.95 15.71 2.16
CA ALA A 67 0.20 16.85 1.66
C ALA A 67 -1.31 16.66 1.76
N GLN A 68 -1.77 15.44 1.98
CA GLN A 68 -3.18 15.13 2.12
C GLN A 68 -3.58 15.21 3.59
N LYS A 69 -4.36 16.22 3.92
CA LYS A 69 -4.84 16.46 5.30
C LYS A 69 -5.77 15.36 5.81
N SER A 70 -6.21 14.46 4.95
CA SER A 70 -7.13 13.38 5.28
C SER A 70 -6.43 12.07 5.62
N CYS A 71 -5.11 12.08 5.78
CA CYS A 71 -4.38 10.87 6.17
C CYS A 71 -4.83 10.43 7.58
N PRO A 72 -5.45 9.26 7.73
CA PRO A 72 -6.03 8.86 9.01
C PRO A 72 -4.96 8.49 10.01
N VAL A 73 -5.25 8.71 11.28
CA VAL A 73 -4.48 8.14 12.38
C VAL A 73 -5.12 6.81 12.76
N PHE A 74 -4.33 5.75 12.79
CA PHE A 74 -4.82 4.44 13.21
C PHE A 74 -5.07 4.46 14.74
N THR A 75 -6.29 4.14 15.13
CA THR A 75 -6.71 4.18 16.55
C THR A 75 -6.84 2.80 17.17
N GLY A 76 -6.54 1.74 16.42
CA GLY A 76 -6.55 0.37 16.93
C GLY A 76 -5.26 0.01 17.65
N ASN A 77 -5.09 -1.26 17.98
CA ASN A 77 -3.93 -1.76 18.71
C ASN A 77 -2.80 -2.16 17.77
N CYS A 78 -1.59 -1.65 18.03
CA CYS A 78 -0.40 -2.08 17.31
C CYS A 78 0.84 -1.89 18.19
N GLU A 79 1.87 -2.71 17.93
CA GLU A 79 3.13 -2.59 18.67
C GLU A 79 3.97 -1.44 18.13
N HIS A 80 3.96 -1.25 16.82
CA HIS A 80 4.72 -0.20 16.15
C HIS A 80 3.84 0.49 15.10
N ILE A 81 3.97 1.81 15.02
CA ILE A 81 3.32 2.59 13.98
C ILE A 81 4.37 3.44 13.29
N ILE A 82 4.38 3.39 11.96
CA ILE A 82 5.30 4.18 11.13
C ILE A 82 4.51 4.87 10.03
N HIS A 83 5.11 5.92 9.49
CA HIS A 83 4.55 6.63 8.36
C HIS A 83 5.60 6.83 7.28
N HIS A 84 5.24 6.54 6.03
CA HIS A 84 6.05 6.88 4.87
C HIS A 84 5.11 7.29 3.75
N GLY A 85 5.11 8.58 3.41
CA GLY A 85 4.28 9.10 2.34
C GLY A 85 4.83 8.73 0.97
N PHE A 86 3.92 8.29 0.08
CA PHE A 86 4.22 8.09 -1.33
C PHE A 86 3.24 8.93 -2.15
N PRO A 87 3.66 9.46 -3.30
CA PRO A 87 2.71 10.11 -4.20
C PRO A 87 1.61 9.12 -4.57
N ASP A 88 0.37 9.61 -4.63
CA ASP A 88 -0.74 8.77 -5.05
C ASP A 88 -0.77 8.69 -6.58
N PRO A 89 -0.45 7.53 -7.17
CA PRO A 89 -0.41 7.42 -8.62
C PRO A 89 -1.79 7.53 -9.28
N ALA A 90 -2.86 7.37 -8.50
CA ALA A 90 -4.21 7.56 -9.01
C ALA A 90 -4.49 9.00 -9.43
N ASN A 91 -3.70 9.96 -8.95
CA ASN A 91 -3.79 11.37 -9.35
C ASN A 91 -3.06 11.67 -10.66
N ALA A 92 -2.35 10.70 -11.24
CA ALA A 92 -1.64 10.90 -12.49
C ALA A 92 -2.61 11.15 -13.65
N THR A 93 -2.19 12.02 -14.56
CA THR A 93 -2.95 12.38 -15.75
C THR A 93 -2.12 12.18 -17.00
N GLY A 94 -2.78 12.15 -18.16
CA GLY A 94 -2.12 11.95 -19.43
C GLY A 94 -2.56 10.67 -20.12
N SER A 95 -1.72 10.16 -21.01
CA SER A 95 -1.99 8.92 -21.72
C SER A 95 -1.88 7.72 -20.77
N ASP A 96 -2.40 6.58 -21.19
CA ASP A 96 -2.26 5.34 -20.43
C ASP A 96 -0.78 4.98 -20.22
N TYR A 97 0.07 5.24 -21.21
CA TYR A 97 1.50 5.03 -21.06
C TYR A 97 2.10 5.93 -19.95
N GLU A 98 1.75 7.20 -19.96
CA GLU A 98 2.26 8.15 -18.98
C GLU A 98 1.79 7.80 -17.57
N ILE A 99 0.52 7.42 -17.42
CA ILE A 99 -0.04 6.99 -16.15
C ILE A 99 0.65 5.70 -15.66
N THR A 100 0.83 4.74 -16.55
CA THR A 100 1.51 3.47 -16.22
C THR A 100 2.95 3.72 -15.73
N GLU A 101 3.66 4.66 -16.34
CA GLU A 101 5.01 5.02 -15.89
C GLU A 101 5.02 5.58 -14.47
N VAL A 102 4.02 6.39 -14.11
CA VAL A 102 3.90 6.89 -12.73
C VAL A 102 3.68 5.72 -11.76
N TYR A 103 2.81 4.78 -12.11
CA TYR A 103 2.59 3.59 -11.30
C TYR A 103 3.86 2.75 -11.14
N ARG A 104 4.66 2.62 -12.19
CA ARG A 104 5.95 1.91 -12.12
C ARG A 104 6.92 2.58 -11.15
N GLN A 105 7.02 3.90 -11.21
CA GLN A 105 7.91 4.65 -10.32
C GLN A 105 7.48 4.52 -8.86
N VAL A 106 6.19 4.64 -8.58
CA VAL A 106 5.68 4.48 -7.23
C VAL A 106 5.85 3.03 -6.76
N ARG A 107 5.57 2.05 -7.61
CA ARG A 107 5.82 0.63 -7.33
C ARG A 107 7.26 0.39 -6.88
N ASP A 108 8.21 0.89 -7.65
CA ASP A 108 9.62 0.66 -7.37
C ASP A 108 10.05 1.32 -6.05
N ALA A 109 9.54 2.52 -5.75
CA ALA A 109 9.80 3.19 -4.49
C ALA A 109 9.22 2.42 -3.29
N ILE A 110 8.01 1.90 -3.44
CA ILE A 110 7.37 1.09 -2.39
C ILE A 110 8.15 -0.21 -2.18
N GLN A 111 8.63 -0.83 -3.26
CA GLN A 111 9.43 -2.06 -3.16
C GLN A 111 10.67 -1.84 -2.31
N VAL A 112 11.41 -0.77 -2.57
CA VAL A 112 12.60 -0.43 -1.79
C VAL A 112 12.24 -0.26 -0.31
N TRP A 113 11.18 0.47 -0.02
CA TRP A 113 10.74 0.71 1.35
C TRP A 113 10.34 -0.57 2.08
N VAL A 114 9.55 -1.44 1.45
CA VAL A 114 9.14 -2.70 2.06
C VAL A 114 10.35 -3.61 2.31
N THR A 115 11.31 -3.63 1.39
CA THR A 115 12.55 -4.38 1.56
C THR A 115 13.34 -3.88 2.76
N GLU A 116 13.42 -2.56 2.95
CA GLU A 116 14.09 -1.97 4.11
C GLU A 116 13.36 -2.31 5.42
N LEU A 117 12.03 -2.31 5.44
CA LEU A 117 11.26 -2.69 6.62
C LEU A 117 11.59 -4.10 7.08
N ARG A 118 11.79 -5.03 6.16
CA ARG A 118 12.11 -6.41 6.48
C ARG A 118 13.41 -6.54 7.27
N LYS A 119 14.36 -5.64 7.04
CA LYS A 119 15.66 -5.66 7.72
C LYS A 119 15.58 -5.26 9.18
N PHE A 120 14.57 -4.50 9.59
CA PHE A 120 14.47 -4.00 10.95
C PHE A 120 14.03 -5.05 11.96
N LYS A 121 13.40 -6.13 11.53
CA LYS A 121 12.93 -7.20 12.42
C LYS A 121 12.24 -6.63 13.66
N PHE A 122 11.01 -6.18 13.50
CA PHE A 122 10.20 -5.64 14.60
C PHE A 122 9.79 -6.69 15.65
N LEU A 123 10.48 -7.76 15.71
CA LEU A 123 10.21 -8.86 16.65
C LEU A 123 10.90 -8.63 17.98
#